data_e84802281ede0357f43360a005b33816
#
_entry.id   e84802281ede0357f43360a005b33816
#
_cell.length_a   1.000
_cell.length_b   1.000
_cell.length_c   1.000
_cell.angle_alpha   90.00
_cell.angle_beta   90.00
_cell.angle_gamma   90.00
#
_symmetry.space_group_name_H-M   'P 1'
#
loop_
_entity.id
_entity.type
_entity.pdbx_description
1 polymer ?
#
loop_
_entity_poly.entity_id
_entity_poly.type
_entity_poly.pdbx_seq_one_letter_code
_entity_poly.pdbx_strand_id
1 'polypeptide(L)'
;MLRYIDSRLIDIELVTNTSTGLKVPVTSIVSKEFFTIPVSYSTKGGDTGSVGFLKVTKDNAGSETTVFTTTTLYDKRDDKYYVDSTDFKEGDIIIKDGTSQDRYIVRQTSTLEGVYNMNKGYAVFRKVNIIDKNEEFCLVEAGTRYGISQFDYIVRNGSDVKESDITA
;
A
#
# COMPACT_ATOMS: atom_id res chain seq x y z
N MET A 1 57.87 -24.11 32.51
CA MET A 1 57.35 -22.82 32.07
C MET A 1 56.25 -23.12 31.00
N LEU A 2 55.01 -23.24 31.44
CA LEU A 2 53.89 -23.58 30.57
C LEU A 2 53.33 -22.28 29.97
N ARG A 3 53.44 -22.15 28.67
CA ARG A 3 52.77 -21.08 27.93
C ARG A 3 51.37 -21.55 27.57
N TYR A 4 50.37 -20.99 28.23
CA TYR A 4 48.99 -21.10 27.78
C TYR A 4 48.84 -20.25 26.54
N ILE A 5 48.67 -20.89 25.39
CA ILE A 5 48.23 -20.25 24.16
C ILE A 5 46.69 -20.30 24.24
N ASP A 6 46.10 -19.25 24.80
CA ASP A 6 44.68 -19.02 24.69
C ASP A 6 44.39 -18.66 23.22
N SER A 7 43.87 -19.62 22.46
CA SER A 7 43.25 -19.33 21.17
C SER A 7 41.98 -18.59 21.44
N ARG A 8 42.04 -17.27 21.42
CA ARG A 8 40.84 -16.45 21.42
C ARG A 8 40.22 -16.54 20.04
N LEU A 9 39.15 -17.30 19.95
CA LEU A 9 38.22 -17.21 18.79
C LEU A 9 37.47 -15.90 18.93
N ILE A 10 37.64 -15.00 17.98
CA ILE A 10 36.87 -13.79 17.86
C ILE A 10 35.87 -14.06 16.77
N ASP A 11 34.60 -14.15 17.12
CA ASP A 11 33.53 -14.15 16.13
C ASP A 11 33.42 -12.74 15.57
N ILE A 12 33.75 -12.60 14.29
CA ILE A 12 33.63 -11.34 13.58
C ILE A 12 32.39 -11.44 12.72
N GLU A 13 31.34 -10.71 13.08
CA GLU A 13 30.19 -10.48 12.22
C GLU A 13 30.48 -9.30 11.30
N LEU A 14 30.61 -9.58 10.00
CA LEU A 14 30.77 -8.54 9.00
C LEU A 14 29.41 -7.98 8.63
N VAL A 15 29.02 -6.86 9.22
CA VAL A 15 27.83 -6.11 8.83
C VAL A 15 28.14 -5.36 7.53
N THR A 16 27.77 -5.94 6.40
CA THR A 16 28.01 -5.35 5.07
C THR A 16 26.95 -4.36 4.62
N ASN A 17 25.79 -4.35 5.30
CA ASN A 17 24.67 -3.47 4.93
C ASN A 17 24.35 -2.52 6.10
N THR A 18 24.58 -1.23 5.89
CA THR A 18 24.26 -0.14 6.82
C THR A 18 22.91 0.52 6.52
N SER A 19 22.08 -0.11 5.70
CA SER A 19 20.78 0.43 5.36
C SER A 19 19.91 0.59 6.60
N THR A 20 19.40 1.79 6.82
CA THR A 20 18.48 2.09 7.90
C THR A 20 17.04 1.86 7.44
N GLY A 21 16.26 1.16 8.25
CA GLY A 21 14.87 0.85 7.95
C GLY A 21 14.14 0.22 9.12
N LEU A 22 12.90 -0.16 8.91
CA LEU A 22 12.11 -0.91 9.89
C LEU A 22 12.26 -2.41 9.62
N LYS A 23 12.48 -3.17 10.68
CA LYS A 23 12.56 -4.63 10.63
C LYS A 23 11.17 -5.22 10.79
N VAL A 24 10.67 -5.90 9.76
CA VAL A 24 9.33 -6.48 9.69
C VAL A 24 9.43 -7.99 9.46
N PRO A 25 8.69 -8.84 10.18
CA PRO A 25 8.67 -10.28 9.93
C PRO A 25 8.25 -10.59 8.48
N VAL A 26 8.88 -11.57 7.84
CA VAL A 26 8.51 -12.00 6.47
C VAL A 26 7.05 -12.44 6.40
N THR A 27 6.53 -13.06 7.47
CA THR A 27 5.14 -13.52 7.57
C THR A 27 4.11 -12.38 7.59
N SER A 28 4.53 -11.14 7.91
CA SER A 28 3.67 -9.97 7.88
C SER A 28 3.51 -9.37 6.48
N ILE A 29 4.40 -9.72 5.55
CA ILE A 29 4.38 -9.18 4.19
C ILE A 29 3.30 -9.89 3.39
N VAL A 30 2.42 -9.10 2.79
CA VAL A 30 1.37 -9.56 1.89
C VAL A 30 1.47 -8.84 0.56
N SER A 31 1.06 -9.52 -0.50
CA SER A 31 0.93 -8.93 -1.83
C SER A 31 -0.55 -8.73 -2.13
N LYS A 32 -0.94 -7.49 -2.46
CA LYS A 32 -2.33 -7.14 -2.79
C LYS A 32 -2.37 -6.44 -4.14
N GLU A 33 -3.39 -6.79 -4.94
CA GLU A 33 -3.62 -6.20 -6.25
C GLU A 33 -4.53 -4.96 -6.11
N PHE A 34 -4.18 -3.90 -6.86
CA PHE A 34 -4.89 -2.63 -6.87
C PHE A 34 -5.15 -2.20 -8.31
N PHE A 35 -6.25 -1.52 -8.55
CA PHE A 35 -6.44 -0.79 -9.79
C PHE A 35 -5.53 0.42 -9.85
N THR A 36 -5.03 0.71 -11.06
CA THR A 36 -4.21 1.90 -11.29
C THR A 36 -4.97 2.90 -12.16
N ILE A 37 -5.10 4.13 -11.68
CA ILE A 37 -5.83 5.20 -12.35
C ILE A 37 -4.90 6.40 -12.54
N PRO A 38 -4.80 6.96 -13.77
CA PRO A 38 -3.94 8.12 -14.00
C PRO A 38 -4.33 9.31 -13.12
N VAL A 39 -3.32 9.98 -12.56
CA VAL A 39 -3.50 11.16 -11.70
C VAL A 39 -4.30 12.26 -12.40
N SER A 40 -4.18 12.37 -13.74
CA SER A 40 -4.90 13.36 -14.54
C SER A 40 -6.42 13.26 -14.49
N TYR A 41 -6.96 12.12 -14.05
CA TYR A 41 -8.39 11.90 -13.84
C TYR A 41 -8.84 12.14 -12.40
N SER A 42 -7.92 12.43 -11.49
CA SER A 42 -8.27 12.75 -10.12
C SER A 42 -8.73 14.18 -9.99
N THR A 43 -9.71 14.41 -9.13
CA THR A 43 -10.15 15.73 -8.73
C THR A 43 -10.26 15.82 -7.21
N LYS A 44 -10.35 17.03 -6.69
CA LYS A 44 -10.60 17.27 -5.27
C LYS A 44 -12.05 17.65 -5.10
N GLY A 45 -12.74 16.97 -4.23
CA GLY A 45 -14.16 17.21 -3.97
C GLY A 45 -14.57 16.90 -2.55
N GLY A 46 -15.86 17.09 -2.28
CA GLY A 46 -16.42 16.96 -0.95
C GLY A 46 -16.02 18.08 0.00
N ASP A 47 -16.63 18.09 1.18
CA ASP A 47 -16.40 19.14 2.21
C ASP A 47 -14.98 19.13 2.77
N THR A 48 -14.26 18.03 2.61
CA THR A 48 -12.88 17.84 3.11
C THR A 48 -11.80 18.09 2.08
N GLY A 49 -12.16 18.38 0.81
CA GLY A 49 -11.20 18.51 -0.28
C GLY A 49 -10.43 17.22 -0.57
N SER A 50 -11.01 16.08 -0.27
CA SER A 50 -10.40 14.76 -0.48
C SER A 50 -10.18 14.49 -1.96
N VAL A 51 -9.14 13.73 -2.28
CA VAL A 51 -8.89 13.26 -3.65
C VAL A 51 -9.90 12.16 -3.97
N GLY A 52 -10.50 12.27 -5.13
CA GLY A 52 -11.44 11.28 -5.65
C GLY A 52 -11.49 11.32 -7.18
N PHE A 53 -12.46 10.63 -7.74
CA PHE A 53 -12.64 10.48 -9.17
C PHE A 53 -14.10 10.65 -9.54
N LEU A 54 -14.34 11.16 -10.75
CA LEU A 54 -15.67 11.32 -11.31
C LEU A 54 -16.05 10.02 -12.04
N LYS A 55 -16.83 9.17 -11.38
CA LYS A 55 -17.28 7.88 -11.91
C LYS A 55 -18.58 8.05 -12.66
N VAL A 56 -18.66 7.50 -13.86
CA VAL A 56 -19.89 7.44 -14.65
C VAL A 56 -20.74 6.28 -14.15
N THR A 57 -21.95 6.58 -13.77
CA THR A 57 -22.97 5.59 -13.37
C THR A 57 -24.19 5.75 -14.24
N LYS A 58 -25.00 4.70 -14.38
CA LYS A 58 -26.30 4.77 -15.06
C LYS A 58 -27.41 4.86 -14.02
N ASP A 59 -28.33 5.78 -14.21
CA ASP A 59 -29.53 5.86 -13.41
C ASP A 59 -30.54 4.75 -13.78
N ASN A 60 -31.63 4.68 -13.04
CA ASN A 60 -32.71 3.70 -13.30
C ASN A 60 -33.40 3.86 -14.67
N ALA A 61 -33.23 4.99 -15.31
CA ALA A 61 -33.74 5.29 -16.65
C ALA A 61 -32.71 4.98 -17.76
N GLY A 62 -31.50 4.53 -17.37
CA GLY A 62 -30.40 4.23 -18.30
C GLY A 62 -29.58 5.46 -18.72
N SER A 63 -29.87 6.63 -18.17
CA SER A 63 -29.12 7.86 -18.45
C SER A 63 -27.81 7.85 -17.70
N GLU A 64 -26.72 8.30 -18.34
CA GLU A 64 -25.41 8.42 -17.71
C GLU A 64 -25.39 9.62 -16.76
N THR A 65 -25.01 9.38 -15.52
CA THR A 65 -24.77 10.40 -14.50
C THR A 65 -23.35 10.29 -13.99
N THR A 66 -22.81 11.38 -13.49
CA THR A 66 -21.46 11.42 -12.93
C THR A 66 -21.54 11.57 -11.42
N VAL A 67 -20.87 10.68 -10.71
CA VAL A 67 -20.81 10.69 -9.25
C VAL A 67 -19.36 10.87 -8.81
N PHE A 68 -19.11 11.82 -7.91
CA PHE A 68 -17.82 11.97 -7.28
C PHE A 68 -17.64 10.84 -6.26
N THR A 69 -16.62 10.01 -6.46
CA THR A 69 -16.28 8.88 -5.61
C THR A 69 -14.95 9.15 -4.92
N THR A 70 -14.99 9.29 -3.60
CA THR A 70 -13.77 9.33 -2.78
C THR A 70 -13.21 7.93 -2.66
N THR A 71 -11.89 7.81 -2.55
CA THR A 71 -11.23 6.52 -2.38
C THR A 71 -9.98 6.65 -1.52
N THR A 72 -9.60 5.55 -0.90
CA THR A 72 -8.31 5.45 -0.23
C THR A 72 -7.20 5.27 -1.27
N LEU A 73 -6.18 6.11 -1.19
CA LEU A 73 -5.00 6.00 -2.04
C LEU A 73 -3.92 5.20 -1.33
N TYR A 74 -3.46 4.13 -1.95
CA TYR A 74 -2.47 3.20 -1.38
C TYR A 74 -1.04 3.46 -1.88
N ASP A 75 -0.91 4.05 -3.06
CA ASP A 75 0.37 4.51 -3.62
C ASP A 75 0.13 5.56 -4.70
N LYS A 76 1.20 6.28 -5.02
CA LYS A 76 1.30 7.11 -6.23
C LYS A 76 2.64 6.84 -6.90
N ARG A 77 2.62 6.25 -8.08
CA ARG A 77 3.81 5.92 -8.87
C ARG A 77 3.51 6.12 -10.35
N ASP A 78 4.48 6.60 -11.11
CA ASP A 78 4.40 6.77 -12.58
C ASP A 78 3.12 7.50 -13.03
N ASP A 79 2.78 8.60 -12.33
CA ASP A 79 1.57 9.40 -12.55
C ASP A 79 0.25 8.61 -12.48
N LYS A 80 0.24 7.51 -11.71
CA LYS A 80 -0.95 6.71 -11.40
C LYS A 80 -1.16 6.62 -9.89
N TYR A 81 -2.43 6.66 -9.50
CA TYR A 81 -2.87 6.30 -8.16
C TYR A 81 -3.25 4.82 -8.09
N TYR A 82 -2.96 4.20 -6.97
CA TYR A 82 -3.34 2.83 -6.64
C TYR A 82 -4.56 2.87 -5.73
N VAL A 83 -5.66 2.27 -6.18
CA VAL A 83 -6.95 2.26 -5.50
C VAL A 83 -7.49 0.85 -5.34
N ASP A 84 -8.29 0.61 -4.31
CA ASP A 84 -8.82 -0.71 -4.01
C ASP A 84 -10.02 -1.08 -4.90
N SER A 85 -10.24 -2.38 -5.05
CA SER A 85 -11.41 -2.97 -5.71
C SER A 85 -12.72 -2.77 -4.92
N THR A 86 -12.66 -2.21 -3.72
CA THR A 86 -13.84 -1.83 -2.93
C THR A 86 -14.59 -0.69 -3.58
N ASP A 87 -13.87 0.32 -4.08
CA ASP A 87 -14.46 1.54 -4.64
C ASP A 87 -14.61 1.47 -6.15
N PHE A 88 -13.72 0.72 -6.81
CA PHE A 88 -13.67 0.61 -8.26
C PHE A 88 -13.70 -0.85 -8.72
N LYS A 89 -14.36 -1.10 -9.85
CA LYS A 89 -14.43 -2.41 -10.49
C LYS A 89 -13.87 -2.33 -11.90
N GLU A 90 -13.47 -3.48 -12.41
CA GLU A 90 -13.09 -3.59 -13.82
C GLU A 90 -14.24 -3.16 -14.73
N GLY A 91 -13.96 -2.29 -15.69
CA GLY A 91 -14.94 -1.72 -16.60
C GLY A 91 -15.59 -0.43 -16.13
N ASP A 92 -15.35 0.01 -14.90
CA ASP A 92 -15.82 1.33 -14.45
C ASP A 92 -15.23 2.44 -15.35
N ILE A 93 -16.08 3.42 -15.67
CA ILE A 93 -15.70 4.55 -16.49
C ILE A 93 -15.49 5.76 -15.60
N ILE A 94 -14.32 6.38 -15.72
CA ILE A 94 -13.96 7.60 -15.03
C ILE A 94 -13.79 8.71 -16.07
N ILE A 95 -14.31 9.88 -15.79
CA ILE A 95 -14.11 11.06 -16.62
C ILE A 95 -13.18 12.05 -15.97
N LYS A 96 -12.48 12.83 -16.80
CA LYS A 96 -11.64 13.91 -16.34
C LYS A 96 -12.51 15.12 -15.97
N ASP A 97 -12.15 15.78 -14.88
CA ASP A 97 -12.83 17.00 -14.45
C ASP A 97 -12.76 18.09 -15.53
N GLY A 98 -13.89 18.76 -15.76
CA GLY A 98 -14.05 19.79 -16.79
C GLY A 98 -14.30 19.28 -18.21
N THR A 99 -14.22 17.97 -18.47
CA THR A 99 -14.52 17.40 -19.80
C THR A 99 -15.25 16.06 -19.68
N SER A 100 -16.38 15.90 -20.37
CA SER A 100 -17.13 14.64 -20.45
C SER A 100 -16.61 13.68 -21.54
N GLN A 101 -15.70 14.15 -22.38
CA GLN A 101 -15.20 13.38 -23.53
C GLN A 101 -13.96 12.52 -23.18
N ASP A 102 -13.13 12.98 -22.25
CA ASP A 102 -11.97 12.22 -21.81
C ASP A 102 -12.41 11.15 -20.81
N ARG A 103 -12.50 9.91 -21.29
CA ARG A 103 -12.96 8.76 -20.51
C ARG A 103 -11.80 7.79 -20.29
N TYR A 104 -11.64 7.32 -19.08
CA TYR A 104 -10.74 6.25 -18.72
C TYR A 104 -11.52 5.04 -18.23
N ILE A 105 -11.22 3.87 -18.79
CA ILE A 105 -11.86 2.62 -18.37
C ILE A 105 -10.88 1.93 -17.39
N VAL A 106 -11.36 1.66 -16.18
CA VAL A 106 -10.60 0.97 -15.13
C VAL A 106 -10.40 -0.49 -15.56
N ARG A 107 -9.16 -0.86 -15.87
CA ARG A 107 -8.76 -2.22 -16.29
C ARG A 107 -7.36 -2.60 -15.82
N GLN A 108 -6.49 -1.60 -15.64
CA GLN A 108 -5.10 -1.88 -15.31
C GLN A 108 -4.97 -2.12 -13.83
N THR A 109 -4.36 -3.23 -13.48
CA THR A 109 -4.02 -3.58 -12.11
C THR A 109 -2.51 -3.63 -11.92
N SER A 110 -2.08 -3.49 -10.68
CA SER A 110 -0.69 -3.66 -10.28
C SER A 110 -0.64 -4.12 -8.83
N THR A 111 0.34 -4.93 -8.51
CA THR A 111 0.51 -5.50 -7.18
C THR A 111 1.43 -4.62 -6.33
N LEU A 112 1.04 -4.40 -5.09
CA LEU A 112 1.89 -3.78 -4.07
C LEU A 112 2.18 -4.79 -2.97
N GLU A 113 3.41 -4.75 -2.47
CA GLU A 113 3.78 -5.41 -1.23
C GLU A 113 3.51 -4.49 -0.05
N GLY A 114 2.98 -5.06 1.01
CA GLY A 114 2.60 -4.29 2.18
C GLY A 114 2.40 -5.16 3.41
N VAL A 115 1.96 -4.50 4.47
CA VAL A 115 1.59 -5.12 5.73
C VAL A 115 0.21 -4.63 6.15
N TYR A 116 -0.49 -5.39 6.97
CA TYR A 116 -1.68 -4.89 7.65
C TYR A 116 -1.29 -4.19 8.94
N ASN A 117 -1.54 -2.88 8.99
CA ASN A 117 -1.38 -2.04 10.17
C ASN A 117 -2.68 -2.05 10.97
N MET A 118 -2.56 -2.20 12.28
CA MET A 118 -3.71 -2.17 13.20
C MET A 118 -4.04 -0.72 13.54
N ASN A 119 -5.08 -0.18 12.94
CA ASN A 119 -5.53 1.17 13.18
C ASN A 119 -6.93 1.18 13.78
N LYS A 120 -7.06 1.65 15.03
CA LYS A 120 -8.34 1.75 15.77
C LYS A 120 -9.15 0.44 15.78
N GLY A 121 -8.47 -0.71 15.85
CA GLY A 121 -9.10 -2.03 15.86
C GLY A 121 -9.43 -2.62 14.49
N TYR A 122 -8.99 -1.99 13.41
CA TYR A 122 -9.16 -2.49 12.05
C TYR A 122 -7.81 -2.72 11.38
N ALA A 123 -7.74 -3.75 10.56
CA ALA A 123 -6.59 -4.02 9.70
C ALA A 123 -6.64 -3.10 8.47
N VAL A 124 -5.61 -2.29 8.30
CA VAL A 124 -5.47 -1.37 7.16
C VAL A 124 -4.19 -1.71 6.40
N PHE A 125 -4.31 -1.96 5.10
CA PHE A 125 -3.15 -2.22 4.27
C PHE A 125 -2.25 -0.98 4.20
N ARG A 126 -0.95 -1.18 4.43
CA ARG A 126 0.10 -0.17 4.27
C ARG A 126 1.18 -0.71 3.38
N LYS A 127 1.47 0.01 2.30
CA LYS A 127 2.54 -0.34 1.38
C LYS A 127 3.90 -0.34 2.09
N VAL A 128 4.77 -1.27 1.73
CA VAL A 128 6.19 -1.24 2.14
C VAL A 128 7.10 -1.29 0.92
N ASN A 129 8.23 -0.61 1.01
CA ASN A 129 9.32 -0.75 0.07
C ASN A 129 10.39 -1.60 0.74
N ILE A 130 10.63 -2.80 0.22
CA ILE A 130 11.62 -3.72 0.77
C ILE A 130 13.00 -3.28 0.29
N ILE A 131 13.89 -3.01 1.25
CA ILE A 131 15.29 -2.66 1.02
C ILE A 131 16.14 -3.92 0.98
N ASP A 132 15.88 -4.83 1.93
CA ASP A 132 16.61 -6.09 2.08
C ASP A 132 15.70 -7.15 2.70
N LYS A 133 15.99 -8.42 2.46
CA LYS A 133 15.19 -9.54 2.94
C LYS A 133 16.07 -10.73 3.28
N ASN A 134 15.83 -11.33 4.44
CA ASN A 134 16.39 -12.64 4.82
C ASN A 134 15.24 -13.64 5.08
N GLU A 135 15.53 -14.78 5.65
CA GLU A 135 14.55 -15.85 5.90
C GLU A 135 13.48 -15.47 6.94
N GLU A 136 13.81 -14.61 7.90
CA GLU A 136 12.95 -14.25 9.03
C GLU A 136 12.35 -12.85 8.90
N PHE A 137 13.11 -11.89 8.37
CA PHE A 137 12.75 -10.48 8.36
C PHE A 137 12.99 -9.81 7.02
N CYS A 138 12.16 -8.81 6.75
CA CYS A 138 12.38 -7.82 5.72
C CYS A 138 12.81 -6.50 6.36
N LEU A 139 13.80 -5.84 5.79
CA LEU A 139 14.13 -4.46 6.08
C LEU A 139 13.34 -3.58 5.11
N VAL A 140 12.47 -2.72 5.63
CA VAL A 140 11.61 -1.87 4.82
C VAL A 140 11.86 -0.40 5.09
N GLU A 141 11.63 0.44 4.10
CA GLU A 141 11.79 1.88 4.20
C GLU A 141 10.81 2.46 5.22
N ALA A 142 11.32 3.33 6.12
CA ALA A 142 10.53 3.95 7.17
C ALA A 142 9.93 5.29 6.71
N GLY A 143 8.72 5.63 7.19
CA GLY A 143 8.14 6.95 7.07
C GLY A 143 7.77 7.37 5.65
N THR A 144 7.53 6.42 4.76
CA THR A 144 7.00 6.72 3.43
C THR A 144 5.54 7.17 3.52
N ARG A 145 5.08 8.01 2.58
CA ARG A 145 3.75 8.64 2.62
C ARG A 145 2.59 7.66 2.79
N TYR A 146 2.69 6.46 2.21
CA TYR A 146 1.65 5.42 2.24
C TYR A 146 2.09 4.18 3.02
N GLY A 147 3.24 4.26 3.67
CA GLY A 147 3.89 3.16 4.37
C GLY A 147 3.64 3.14 5.85
N ILE A 148 4.55 2.51 6.54
CA ILE A 148 4.57 2.36 8.00
C ILE A 148 5.65 3.23 8.63
N SER A 149 5.41 3.56 9.89
CA SER A 149 6.31 4.34 10.73
C SER A 149 6.78 3.52 11.93
N GLN A 150 7.81 3.99 12.59
CA GLN A 150 8.25 3.40 13.84
C GLN A 150 7.11 3.43 14.88
N PHE A 151 6.94 2.34 15.62
CA PHE A 151 5.87 2.10 16.60
C PHE A 151 4.48 1.80 16.02
N ASP A 152 4.34 1.66 14.72
CA ASP A 152 3.12 1.12 14.14
C ASP A 152 2.94 -0.34 14.56
N TYR A 153 1.71 -0.71 14.93
CA TYR A 153 1.36 -2.09 15.20
C TYR A 153 0.98 -2.79 13.90
N ILE A 154 1.65 -3.87 13.58
CA ILE A 154 1.39 -4.67 12.38
C ILE A 154 0.95 -6.08 12.72
N VAL A 155 0.13 -6.66 11.86
CA VAL A 155 -0.27 -8.06 11.96
C VAL A 155 0.91 -8.96 11.63
N ARG A 156 1.24 -9.90 12.52
CA ARG A 156 2.38 -10.80 12.36
C ARG A 156 2.21 -11.79 11.21
N ASN A 157 1.01 -12.36 11.05
CA ASN A 157 0.66 -13.26 9.96
C ASN A 157 -0.32 -12.55 9.02
N GLY A 158 0.21 -11.86 8.02
CA GLY A 158 -0.60 -11.05 7.11
C GLY A 158 -1.58 -11.86 6.27
N SER A 159 -1.29 -13.16 6.02
CA SER A 159 -2.19 -14.06 5.28
C SER A 159 -3.50 -14.38 5.99
N ASP A 160 -3.55 -14.22 7.32
CA ASP A 160 -4.70 -14.60 8.13
C ASP A 160 -5.75 -13.49 8.25
N VAL A 161 -5.44 -12.32 7.72
CA VAL A 161 -6.25 -11.10 7.88
C VAL A 161 -6.54 -10.47 6.53
N LYS A 162 -7.73 -9.92 6.40
CA LYS A 162 -8.15 -9.09 5.26
C LYS A 162 -8.30 -7.65 5.69
N GLU A 163 -8.30 -6.77 4.71
CA GLU A 163 -8.55 -5.34 4.96
C GLU A 163 -9.92 -5.13 5.59
N SER A 164 -9.97 -4.25 6.58
CA SER A 164 -11.16 -3.97 7.40
C SER A 164 -11.57 -5.07 8.37
N ASP A 165 -10.82 -6.16 8.50
CA ASP A 165 -11.08 -7.14 9.56
C ASP A 165 -10.89 -6.47 10.92
N ILE A 166 -11.76 -6.85 11.87
CA ILE A 166 -11.65 -6.40 13.26
C ILE A 166 -10.55 -7.22 13.91
N THR A 167 -9.49 -6.56 14.33
CA THR A 167 -8.38 -7.18 15.06
C THR A 167 -8.53 -6.84 16.54
N ALA A 168 -8.79 -7.88 17.33
CA ALA A 168 -8.88 -7.77 18.79
C ALA A 168 -7.48 -7.84 19.45
#